data_3f66a25950c60406fd22ae6f512cdf17
#
_entry.id   3f66a25950c60406fd22ae6f512cdf17
#
_cell.length_a   1.000
_cell.length_b   1.000
_cell.length_c   1.000
_cell.angle_alpha   90.00
_cell.angle_beta   90.00
_cell.angle_gamma   90.00
#
_symmetry.space_group_name_H-M   'P 1'
#
loop_
_entity.id
_entity.type
_entity.pdbx_description
1 polymer ?
#
loop_
_entity_poly.entity_id
_entity_poly.type
_entity_poly.pdbx_seq_one_letter_code
_entity_poly.pdbx_strand_id
1 'polypeptide(L)'
;MYFYPKDNTKGCSIEANDFNNSIKFINKNNAIVVGVSKDTIESHKKFKEKNKLKFELLSDEKTIVLKKYKAWGLKKFLGKEYYGIIRSTVLINEKGKIVKTWSNVRVKDHVKNVINEL
;
A
#
# COMPACT_ATOMS: atom_id res chain seq x y z
N MET A 1 3.59 -5.18 -3.13
CA MET A 1 2.38 -5.04 -2.28
C MET A 1 2.60 -3.92 -1.27
N TYR A 2 1.66 -3.00 -1.18
CA TYR A 2 1.76 -1.92 -0.19
C TYR A 2 0.52 -1.88 0.70
N PHE A 3 0.72 -1.50 1.96
CA PHE A 3 -0.34 -1.40 2.98
C PHE A 3 -0.56 0.06 3.31
N TYR A 4 -1.82 0.50 3.29
CA TYR A 4 -2.17 1.90 3.54
C TYR A 4 -3.36 2.00 4.49
N PRO A 5 -3.46 3.08 5.30
CA PRO A 5 -4.47 3.17 6.36
C PRO A 5 -5.92 3.22 5.90
N LYS A 6 -6.26 4.02 4.89
CA LYS A 6 -7.67 4.22 4.53
C LYS A 6 -7.86 4.85 3.15
N ASP A 7 -8.82 4.32 2.39
CA ASP A 7 -9.24 4.89 1.11
C ASP A 7 -9.69 6.36 1.27
N ASN A 8 -9.49 7.15 0.24
CA ASN A 8 -9.92 8.55 0.16
C ASN A 8 -9.29 9.50 1.17
N THR A 9 -8.24 9.11 1.86
CA THR A 9 -7.43 10.04 2.65
C THR A 9 -6.37 10.68 1.77
N LYS A 10 -5.89 11.87 2.16
CA LYS A 10 -4.93 12.64 1.35
C LYS A 10 -3.65 11.85 1.05
N GLY A 11 -3.00 11.31 2.08
CA GLY A 11 -1.75 10.56 1.91
C GLY A 11 -1.93 9.28 1.11
N CYS A 12 -3.01 8.55 1.35
CA CYS A 12 -3.28 7.30 0.63
C CYS A 12 -3.63 7.57 -0.83
N SER A 13 -4.32 8.67 -1.12
CA SER A 13 -4.62 9.07 -2.50
C SER A 13 -3.35 9.46 -3.26
N ILE A 14 -2.45 10.20 -2.62
CA ILE A 14 -1.16 10.56 -3.22
C ILE A 14 -0.33 9.31 -3.51
N GLU A 15 -0.22 8.40 -2.55
CA GLU A 15 0.54 7.17 -2.72
C GLU A 15 -0.02 6.32 -3.86
N ALA A 16 -1.35 6.12 -3.90
CA ALA A 16 -2.00 5.37 -4.97
C ALA A 16 -1.75 5.99 -6.34
N ASN A 17 -1.88 7.31 -6.45
CA ASN A 17 -1.63 8.00 -7.71
C ASN A 17 -0.17 7.95 -8.13
N ASP A 18 0.76 8.01 -7.18
CA ASP A 18 2.19 7.88 -7.47
C ASP A 18 2.51 6.49 -8.05
N PHE A 19 1.97 5.42 -7.47
CA PHE A 19 2.10 4.07 -8.04
C PHE A 19 1.44 4.00 -9.42
N ASN A 20 0.25 4.56 -9.55
CA ASN A 20 -0.50 4.52 -10.81
C ASN A 20 0.22 5.26 -11.94
N ASN A 21 0.83 6.39 -11.63
CA ASN A 21 1.61 7.16 -12.60
C ASN A 21 2.85 6.41 -13.08
N SER A 22 3.36 5.48 -12.29
CA SER A 22 4.53 4.67 -12.60
C SER A 22 4.18 3.27 -13.07
N ILE A 23 2.89 2.96 -13.24
CA ILE A 23 2.44 1.58 -13.48
C ILE A 23 3.01 0.97 -14.77
N LYS A 24 3.15 1.78 -15.82
CA LYS A 24 3.73 1.30 -17.08
C LYS A 24 5.18 0.86 -16.90
N PHE A 25 5.96 1.65 -16.19
CA PHE A 25 7.36 1.32 -15.88
C PHE A 25 7.45 0.06 -15.01
N ILE A 26 6.61 -0.02 -13.98
CA ILE A 26 6.57 -1.18 -13.08
C ILE A 26 6.23 -2.45 -13.84
N ASN A 27 5.18 -2.41 -14.66
CA ASN A 27 4.76 -3.56 -15.46
C ASN A 27 5.81 -3.96 -16.50
N LYS A 28 6.51 -2.99 -17.07
CA LYS A 28 7.59 -3.24 -18.02
C LYS A 28 8.76 -4.00 -17.37
N ASN A 29 8.95 -3.82 -16.06
CA ASN A 29 9.97 -4.55 -15.30
C ASN A 29 9.43 -5.85 -14.70
N ASN A 30 8.36 -6.40 -15.26
CA ASN A 30 7.74 -7.66 -14.85
C ASN A 30 7.25 -7.65 -13.40
N ALA A 31 6.81 -6.50 -12.93
CA ALA A 31 6.27 -6.34 -11.58
C ALA A 31 4.81 -5.86 -11.65
N ILE A 32 4.06 -6.13 -10.60
CA ILE A 32 2.70 -5.61 -10.42
C ILE A 32 2.61 -4.93 -9.07
N VAL A 33 1.62 -4.02 -8.95
CA VAL A 33 1.32 -3.34 -7.70
C VAL A 33 0.01 -3.89 -7.16
N VAL A 34 -0.04 -4.13 -5.85
CA VAL A 34 -1.26 -4.49 -5.14
C VAL A 34 -1.32 -3.66 -3.86
N GLY A 35 -2.42 -2.96 -3.65
CA GLY A 35 -2.66 -2.21 -2.42
C GLY A 35 -3.55 -2.99 -1.47
N VAL A 36 -3.31 -2.87 -0.16
CA VAL A 36 -4.07 -3.58 0.88
C VAL A 36 -4.45 -2.62 2.00
N SER A 37 -5.71 -2.64 2.40
CA SER A 37 -6.18 -1.94 3.59
C SER A 37 -7.35 -2.69 4.24
N LYS A 38 -7.87 -2.16 5.35
CA LYS A 38 -9.06 -2.71 6.03
C LYS A 38 -10.37 -2.31 5.36
N ASP A 39 -10.33 -1.39 4.42
CA ASP A 39 -11.53 -0.90 3.77
C ASP A 39 -12.31 -2.03 3.08
N THR A 40 -13.61 -1.83 2.92
CA THR A 40 -14.47 -2.81 2.25
C THR A 40 -14.17 -2.90 0.76
N ILE A 41 -14.62 -3.99 0.14
CA ILE A 41 -14.52 -4.17 -1.31
C ILE A 41 -15.25 -3.03 -2.04
N GLU A 42 -16.39 -2.60 -1.52
CA GLU A 42 -17.15 -1.48 -2.10
C GLU A 42 -16.39 -0.17 -2.05
N SER A 43 -15.74 0.12 -0.92
CA SER A 43 -14.89 1.30 -0.75
C SER A 43 -13.73 1.28 -1.76
N HIS A 44 -13.07 0.14 -1.88
CA HIS A 44 -11.97 -0.05 -2.84
C HIS A 44 -12.41 0.17 -4.28
N LYS A 45 -13.59 -0.32 -4.63
CA LYS A 45 -14.15 -0.11 -5.97
C LYS A 45 -14.30 1.37 -6.29
N LYS A 46 -14.90 2.12 -5.38
CA LYS A 46 -15.09 3.57 -5.54
C LYS A 46 -13.77 4.32 -5.60
N PHE A 47 -12.83 3.95 -4.75
CA PHE A 47 -11.50 4.55 -4.71
C PHE A 47 -10.72 4.28 -6.00
N LYS A 48 -10.77 3.06 -6.49
CA LYS A 48 -10.13 2.65 -7.75
C LYS A 48 -10.73 3.41 -8.93
N GLU A 49 -12.04 3.52 -9.01
CA GLU A 49 -12.73 4.26 -10.08
C GLU A 49 -12.41 5.75 -10.04
N LYS A 50 -12.50 6.37 -8.86
CA LYS A 50 -12.24 7.81 -8.68
C LYS A 50 -10.83 8.20 -9.12
N ASN A 51 -9.85 7.37 -8.80
CA ASN A 51 -8.44 7.64 -9.10
C ASN A 51 -7.95 6.95 -10.38
N LYS A 52 -8.82 6.23 -11.06
CA LYS A 52 -8.50 5.49 -12.30
C LYS A 52 -7.27 4.59 -12.13
N LEU A 53 -7.23 3.87 -11.01
CA LEU A 53 -6.11 3.01 -10.68
C LEU A 53 -6.06 1.78 -11.59
N LYS A 54 -4.88 1.48 -12.12
CA LYS A 54 -4.64 0.36 -13.03
C LYS A 54 -4.05 -0.85 -12.32
N PHE A 55 -4.24 -0.94 -11.02
CA PHE A 55 -3.81 -2.07 -10.22
C PHE A 55 -4.88 -2.43 -9.20
N GLU A 56 -4.76 -3.62 -8.60
CA GLU A 56 -5.79 -4.14 -7.71
C GLU A 56 -5.61 -3.67 -6.28
N LEU A 57 -6.75 -3.51 -5.59
CA LEU A 57 -6.82 -3.23 -4.17
C LEU A 57 -7.47 -4.42 -3.48
N LEU A 58 -6.84 -4.93 -2.43
CA LEU A 58 -7.34 -6.06 -1.65
C LEU A 58 -7.89 -5.58 -0.31
N SER A 59 -9.03 -6.14 0.08
CA SER A 59 -9.68 -5.83 1.34
C SER A 59 -9.27 -6.87 2.40
N ASP A 60 -8.67 -6.39 3.50
CA ASP A 60 -8.25 -7.22 4.63
C ASP A 60 -8.99 -6.75 5.89
N GLU A 61 -10.32 -6.85 5.88
CA GLU A 61 -11.18 -6.34 6.96
C GLU A 61 -10.84 -6.96 8.32
N LYS A 62 -10.40 -8.21 8.34
CA LYS A 62 -10.04 -8.92 9.57
C LYS A 62 -8.58 -8.74 9.99
N THR A 63 -7.83 -7.95 9.26
CA THR A 63 -6.42 -7.63 9.54
C THR A 63 -5.47 -8.84 9.55
N ILE A 64 -5.86 -9.95 8.93
CA ILE A 64 -5.06 -11.18 8.92
C ILE A 64 -3.74 -10.99 8.17
N VAL A 65 -3.83 -10.48 6.94
CA VAL A 65 -2.66 -10.22 6.09
C VAL A 65 -1.83 -9.07 6.66
N LEU A 66 -2.49 -8.01 7.13
CA LEU A 66 -1.83 -6.86 7.75
C LEU A 66 -0.94 -7.28 8.92
N LYS A 67 -1.47 -8.13 9.81
CA LYS A 67 -0.71 -8.66 10.97
C LYS A 67 0.43 -9.58 10.52
N LYS A 68 0.18 -10.40 9.53
CA LYS A 68 1.17 -11.34 9.00
C LYS A 68 2.41 -10.62 8.44
N TYR A 69 2.20 -9.49 7.77
CA TYR A 69 3.30 -8.69 7.23
C TYR A 69 3.81 -7.61 8.18
N LYS A 70 3.33 -7.61 9.44
CA LYS A 70 3.71 -6.64 10.46
C LYS A 70 3.36 -5.19 10.07
N ALA A 71 2.32 -5.04 9.28
CA ALA A 71 1.77 -3.73 8.88
C ALA A 71 0.62 -3.31 9.79
N TRP A 72 0.47 -3.94 10.92
CA TRP A 72 -0.54 -3.64 11.95
C TRP A 72 0.17 -3.51 13.29
N GLY A 73 -0.08 -2.42 14.00
CA GLY A 73 0.58 -2.20 15.29
C GLY A 73 0.10 -0.95 15.99
N LEU A 74 0.75 -0.65 17.11
CA LEU A 74 0.45 0.50 17.93
C LEU A 74 0.91 1.79 17.25
N LYS A 75 -0.02 2.73 17.13
CA LYS A 75 0.23 4.06 16.57
C LYS A 75 -0.06 5.13 17.60
N LYS A 76 0.65 6.25 17.52
CA LYS A 76 0.42 7.42 18.37
C LYS A 76 0.00 8.60 17.48
N PHE A 77 -1.08 9.28 17.88
CA PHE A 77 -1.52 10.48 17.20
C PHE A 77 -2.13 11.44 18.22
N LEU A 78 -1.59 12.65 18.30
CA LEU A 78 -2.04 13.71 19.24
C LEU A 78 -2.13 13.21 20.69
N GLY A 79 -1.12 12.46 21.15
CA GLY A 79 -1.06 11.94 22.51
C GLY A 79 -1.92 10.72 22.77
N LYS A 80 -2.67 10.23 21.78
CA LYS A 80 -3.48 9.02 21.90
C LYS A 80 -2.80 7.83 21.23
N GLU A 81 -2.85 6.68 21.88
CA GLU A 81 -2.36 5.41 21.33
C GLU A 81 -3.54 4.59 20.81
N TYR A 82 -3.37 3.99 19.63
CA TYR A 82 -4.37 3.11 19.04
C TYR A 82 -3.70 2.09 18.11
N TYR A 83 -4.36 0.97 17.89
CA TYR A 83 -3.90 -0.01 16.92
C TYR A 83 -4.42 0.33 15.54
N GLY A 84 -3.57 0.26 14.55
CA GLY A 84 -3.94 0.58 13.19
C GLY A 84 -2.90 0.11 12.18
N ILE A 85 -3.15 0.43 10.92
CA ILE A 85 -2.27 0.06 9.82
C ILE A 85 -1.03 0.95 9.85
N ILE A 86 0.12 0.31 9.84
CA ILE A 86 1.42 0.97 9.67
C ILE A 86 1.70 0.98 8.18
N ARG A 87 1.76 2.17 7.58
CA ARG A 87 2.02 2.32 6.15
C ARG A 87 3.33 1.61 5.80
N SER A 88 3.24 0.61 4.94
CA SER A 88 4.37 -0.27 4.62
C SER A 88 4.31 -0.69 3.16
N THR A 89 5.46 -1.06 2.62
CA THR A 89 5.55 -1.67 1.29
C THR A 89 6.46 -2.89 1.37
N VAL A 90 6.08 -3.96 0.68
CA VAL A 90 6.88 -5.18 0.58
C VAL A 90 7.14 -5.46 -0.88
N LEU A 91 8.41 -5.66 -1.21
CA LEU A 91 8.83 -6.13 -2.53
C LEU A 91 9.01 -7.64 -2.44
N ILE A 92 8.21 -8.37 -3.22
CA ILE A 92 8.20 -9.83 -3.23
C ILE A 92 8.70 -10.30 -4.59
N ASN A 93 9.64 -11.25 -4.61
CA ASN A 93 10.20 -11.77 -5.85
C ASN A 93 9.30 -12.88 -6.46
N GLU A 94 9.70 -13.38 -7.62
CA GLU A 94 8.98 -14.42 -8.37
C GLU A 94 8.79 -15.72 -7.58
N LYS A 95 9.66 -15.97 -6.60
CA LYS A 95 9.61 -17.17 -5.74
C LYS A 95 8.74 -16.97 -4.51
N GLY A 96 8.07 -15.80 -4.38
CA GLY A 96 7.24 -15.49 -3.24
C GLY A 96 8.00 -15.08 -1.99
N LYS A 97 9.28 -14.72 -2.12
CA LYS A 97 10.10 -14.28 -0.99
C LYS A 97 10.17 -12.77 -0.92
N ILE A 98 10.14 -12.24 0.30
CA ILE A 98 10.30 -10.81 0.56
C ILE A 98 11.77 -10.44 0.32
N VAL A 99 11.99 -9.52 -0.62
CA VAL A 99 13.32 -9.00 -0.96
C VAL A 99 13.65 -7.77 -0.14
N LYS A 100 12.65 -6.91 0.07
CA LYS A 100 12.83 -5.68 0.81
C LYS A 100 11.50 -5.23 1.42
N THR A 101 11.58 -4.59 2.59
CA THR A 101 10.42 -4.02 3.29
C THR A 101 10.71 -2.57 3.64
N TRP A 102 9.71 -1.71 3.38
CA TRP A 102 9.70 -0.33 3.87
C TRP A 102 8.61 -0.23 4.91
N SER A 103 8.95 0.16 6.12
CA SER A 103 7.99 0.33 7.22
C SER A 103 7.93 1.79 7.66
N ASN A 104 6.82 2.20 8.27
CA ASN A 104 6.59 3.59 8.67
C ASN A 104 6.81 4.56 7.51
N VAL A 105 6.24 4.23 6.36
CA VAL A 105 6.45 4.94 5.11
C VAL A 105 5.89 6.35 5.17
N ARG A 106 6.67 7.30 4.68
CA ARG A 106 6.21 8.64 4.34
C ARG A 106 5.99 8.69 2.84
N VAL A 107 4.86 9.23 2.42
CA VAL A 107 4.41 9.18 1.01
C VAL A 107 5.37 9.90 0.06
N LYS A 108 5.96 11.01 0.49
CA LYS A 108 6.87 11.79 -0.35
C LYS A 108 8.04 10.93 -0.84
N ASP A 109 8.23 10.87 -2.15
CA ASP A 109 9.31 10.13 -2.83
C ASP A 109 9.34 8.61 -2.56
N HIS A 110 8.31 8.07 -1.88
CA HIS A 110 8.30 6.64 -1.54
C HIS A 110 8.27 5.76 -2.78
N VAL A 111 7.35 6.03 -3.70
CA VAL A 111 7.20 5.21 -4.93
C VAL A 111 8.48 5.26 -5.77
N LYS A 112 9.11 6.42 -5.85
CA LYS A 112 10.40 6.57 -6.53
C LYS A 112 11.46 5.65 -5.91
N ASN A 113 11.52 5.58 -4.57
CA ASN A 113 12.45 4.73 -3.86
C ASN A 113 12.17 3.24 -4.12
N VAL A 114 10.89 2.86 -4.18
CA VAL A 114 10.49 1.49 -4.50
C VAL A 114 10.90 1.13 -5.93
N ILE A 115 10.64 2.00 -6.88
CA ILE A 115 10.99 1.80 -8.29
C ILE A 115 12.49 1.59 -8.48
N ASN A 116 13.32 2.29 -7.71
CA ASN A 116 14.77 2.15 -7.78
C ASN A 116 15.26 0.75 -7.41
N GLU A 117 14.42 -0.06 -6.76
CA GLU A 117 14.75 -1.44 -6.40
C GLU A 117 14.26 -2.48 -7.43
N LEU A 118 13.62 -2.04 -8.49
CA LEU A 118 13.11 -2.95 -9.52
C LEU A 118 14.15 -3.30 -10.58
#